data_ab7a5d3b745a4825c8af8dacc879473e
#
_entry.id   ab7a5d3b745a4825c8af8dacc879473e
#
_cell.length_a   1.000
_cell.length_b   1.000
_cell.length_c   1.000
_cell.angle_alpha   90.00
_cell.angle_beta   90.00
_cell.angle_gamma   90.00
#
_symmetry.space_group_name_H-M   'P 1'
#
loop_
_entity.id
_entity.type
_entity.pdbx_description
1 polymer ?
#
loop_
_entity_poly.entity_id
_entity_poly.type
_entity_poly.pdbx_seq_one_letter_code
_entity_poly.pdbx_strand_id
1 'polypeptide(L)'
;MRLHDVVIHEGDAERINAVLTTFLGESGATEALLIDRSGQLLVATGANRALDTVSISALAAGAFSSTGALARLLGEEEFTVLFHQGNKESIHVSTVDDHAILLAIFGGQTTVGMVRLFAKEAATAIGQILIESRAKPRSMGDLSTPLKAEESRTTFGEPQKP
;
A
#
# COMPACT_ATOMS: atom_id res chain seq x y z
N MET A 1 -15.20 -9.00 -12.94
CA MET A 1 -14.90 -8.24 -11.71
C MET A 1 -13.70 -7.34 -12.01
N ARG A 2 -13.92 -6.06 -12.23
CA ARG A 2 -12.81 -5.15 -12.51
C ARG A 2 -12.13 -4.84 -11.19
N LEU A 3 -10.89 -5.28 -11.06
CA LEU A 3 -10.01 -4.82 -10.00
C LEU A 3 -9.81 -3.31 -10.24
N HIS A 4 -10.41 -2.50 -9.39
CA HIS A 4 -10.13 -1.08 -9.40
C HIS A 4 -8.76 -0.88 -8.75
N ASP A 5 -7.73 -0.80 -9.58
CA ASP A 5 -6.43 -0.36 -9.12
C ASP A 5 -6.59 1.02 -8.50
N VAL A 6 -6.12 1.16 -7.27
CA VAL A 6 -6.10 2.46 -6.61
C VAL A 6 -5.03 3.29 -7.31
N VAL A 7 -5.46 4.28 -8.07
CA VAL A 7 -4.57 5.25 -8.72
C VAL A 7 -4.46 6.46 -7.79
N ILE A 8 -3.25 6.76 -7.34
CA ILE A 8 -2.96 7.93 -6.52
C ILE A 8 -2.26 8.97 -7.39
N HIS A 9 -2.80 10.19 -7.42
CA HIS A 9 -2.15 11.33 -8.07
C HIS A 9 -0.95 11.80 -7.25
N GLU A 10 0.08 12.35 -7.89
CA GLU A 10 1.33 12.77 -7.24
C GLU A 10 1.09 13.69 -6.04
N GLY A 11 0.26 14.72 -6.19
CA GLY A 11 -0.08 15.63 -5.08
C GLY A 11 -0.81 14.94 -3.92
N ASP A 12 -1.59 13.89 -4.19
CA ASP A 12 -2.27 13.13 -3.15
C ASP A 12 -1.30 12.15 -2.45
N ALA A 13 -0.32 11.62 -3.18
CA ALA A 13 0.76 10.81 -2.59
C ALA A 13 1.58 11.64 -1.58
N GLU A 14 1.88 12.90 -1.89
CA GLU A 14 2.56 13.82 -0.97
C GLU A 14 1.72 14.10 0.28
N ARG A 15 0.41 14.31 0.13
CA ARG A 15 -0.51 14.51 1.25
C ARG A 15 -0.56 13.27 2.16
N ILE A 16 -0.63 12.09 1.57
CA ILE A 16 -0.61 10.82 2.31
C ILE A 16 0.72 10.65 3.04
N ASN A 17 1.84 10.93 2.37
CA ASN A 17 3.16 10.88 3.00
C ASN A 17 3.26 11.81 4.22
N ALA A 18 2.67 13.00 4.16
CA ALA A 18 2.61 13.92 5.29
C ALA A 18 1.81 13.34 6.47
N VAL A 19 0.66 12.71 6.20
CA VAL A 19 -0.13 12.01 7.22
C VAL A 19 0.67 10.88 7.85
N LEU A 20 1.35 10.06 7.05
CA LEU A 20 2.18 8.95 7.55
C LEU A 20 3.38 9.43 8.36
N THR A 21 4.01 10.54 7.96
CA THR A 21 5.11 11.16 8.71
C THR A 21 4.63 11.62 10.09
N THR A 22 3.49 12.28 10.16
CA THR A 22 2.85 12.67 11.43
C THR A 22 2.53 11.45 12.29
N PHE A 23 1.93 10.42 11.68
CA PHE A 23 1.63 9.16 12.34
C PHE A 23 2.86 8.52 12.99
N LEU A 24 3.98 8.44 12.26
CA LEU A 24 5.23 7.89 12.81
C LEU A 24 5.75 8.70 14.00
N GLY A 25 5.69 10.02 13.90
CA GLY A 25 6.12 10.92 14.98
C GLY A 25 5.27 10.78 16.26
N GLU A 26 3.97 10.60 16.11
CA GLU A 26 3.02 10.49 17.23
C GLU A 26 2.95 9.10 17.83
N SER A 27 2.97 8.05 16.99
CA SER A 27 2.82 6.66 17.42
C SER A 27 4.10 6.02 17.95
N GLY A 28 5.27 6.53 17.53
CA GLY A 28 6.55 5.89 17.76
C GLY A 28 6.83 4.67 16.87
N ALA A 29 5.99 4.41 15.89
CA ALA A 29 6.27 3.40 14.87
C ALA A 29 7.47 3.84 13.99
N THR A 30 8.18 2.87 13.45
CA THR A 30 9.40 3.12 12.66
C THR A 30 9.10 3.25 11.18
N GLU A 31 8.10 2.55 10.70
CA GLU A 31 7.74 2.54 9.28
C GLU A 31 6.23 2.39 9.11
N ALA A 32 5.71 3.01 8.08
CA ALA A 32 4.31 2.93 7.69
C ALA A 32 4.18 2.73 6.17
N LEU A 33 3.37 1.76 5.78
CA LEU A 33 3.08 1.43 4.40
C LEU A 33 1.58 1.55 4.13
N LEU A 34 1.20 2.32 3.13
CA LEU A 34 -0.14 2.27 2.55
C LEU A 34 -0.12 1.27 1.40
N ILE A 35 -1.02 0.30 1.45
CA ILE A 35 -1.04 -0.85 0.56
C ILE A 35 -2.45 -1.00 0.02
N ASP A 36 -2.62 -1.26 -1.29
CA ASP A 36 -3.94 -1.61 -1.79
C ASP A 36 -4.30 -3.06 -1.44
N ARG A 37 -5.58 -3.40 -1.52
CA ARG A 37 -6.08 -4.75 -1.16
C ARG A 37 -5.51 -5.85 -2.04
N SER A 38 -4.98 -5.54 -3.22
CA SER A 38 -4.33 -6.50 -4.12
C SER A 38 -2.87 -6.78 -3.72
N GLY A 39 -2.31 -6.01 -2.79
CA GLY A 39 -0.95 -6.16 -2.30
C GLY A 39 0.08 -5.24 -2.93
N GLN A 40 -0.37 -4.25 -3.69
CA GLN A 40 0.51 -3.25 -4.28
C GLN A 40 0.84 -2.15 -3.26
N LEU A 41 2.12 -1.83 -3.12
CA LEU A 41 2.57 -0.70 -2.31
C LEU A 41 2.17 0.62 -2.98
N LEU A 42 1.49 1.48 -2.24
CA LEU A 42 1.06 2.80 -2.71
C LEU A 42 1.99 3.90 -2.19
N VAL A 43 2.24 3.96 -0.89
CA VAL A 43 3.14 4.92 -0.25
C VAL A 43 3.89 4.23 0.88
N ALA A 44 5.18 4.51 0.99
CA ALA A 44 6.02 4.05 2.10
C ALA A 44 6.70 5.24 2.77
N THR A 45 6.68 5.26 4.10
CA THR A 45 7.28 6.32 4.90
C THR A 45 7.97 5.69 6.11
N GLY A 46 9.15 6.17 6.48
CA GLY A 46 9.81 5.75 7.69
C GLY A 46 11.32 5.70 7.63
N ALA A 47 11.92 4.98 8.58
CA ALA A 47 13.35 4.81 8.70
C ALA A 47 13.93 4.21 7.42
N ASN A 48 15.08 4.77 6.98
CA ASN A 48 15.74 4.37 5.74
C ASN A 48 16.47 3.02 5.91
N ARG A 49 15.70 1.96 6.15
CA ARG A 49 16.21 0.58 6.17
C ARG A 49 15.99 -0.05 4.79
N ALA A 50 16.91 -0.93 4.40
CA ALA A 50 16.75 -1.74 3.19
C ALA A 50 15.71 -2.85 3.40
N LEU A 51 14.44 -2.48 3.55
CA LEU A 51 13.32 -3.43 3.64
C LEU A 51 12.79 -3.75 2.25
N ASP A 52 12.44 -5.00 2.05
CA ASP A 52 11.68 -5.43 0.87
C ASP A 52 10.21 -5.06 1.03
N THR A 53 9.90 -3.79 0.83
CA THR A 53 8.55 -3.25 1.00
C THR A 53 7.54 -3.82 0.02
N VAL A 54 7.99 -4.26 -1.15
CA VAL A 54 7.13 -4.90 -2.17
C VAL A 54 6.67 -6.26 -1.67
N SER A 55 7.57 -7.10 -1.17
CA SER A 55 7.21 -8.41 -0.60
C SER A 55 6.39 -8.27 0.68
N ILE A 56 6.73 -7.33 1.55
CA ILE A 56 5.96 -7.05 2.77
C ILE A 56 4.52 -6.67 2.40
N SER A 57 4.34 -5.81 1.42
CA SER A 57 3.02 -5.35 0.97
C SER A 57 2.16 -6.50 0.43
N ALA A 58 2.73 -7.35 -0.43
CA ALA A 58 2.03 -8.50 -0.99
C ALA A 58 1.63 -9.51 0.09
N LEU A 59 2.56 -9.84 0.99
CA LEU A 59 2.32 -10.80 2.07
C LEU A 59 1.32 -10.27 3.11
N ALA A 60 1.41 -8.99 3.47
CA ALA A 60 0.48 -8.36 4.40
C ALA A 60 -0.95 -8.33 3.85
N ALA A 61 -1.13 -7.98 2.59
CA ALA A 61 -2.43 -8.00 1.94
C ALA A 61 -3.01 -9.41 1.86
N GLY A 62 -2.18 -10.41 1.57
CA GLY A 62 -2.57 -11.83 1.56
C GLY A 62 -3.01 -12.33 2.94
N ALA A 63 -2.26 -11.99 3.99
CA ALA A 63 -2.60 -12.33 5.37
C ALA A 63 -3.92 -11.66 5.80
N PHE A 64 -4.07 -10.38 5.50
CA PHE A 64 -5.28 -9.63 5.82
C PHE A 64 -6.52 -10.20 5.09
N SER A 65 -6.38 -10.51 3.82
CA SER A 65 -7.45 -11.15 3.02
C SER A 65 -7.86 -12.51 3.56
N SER A 66 -6.91 -13.33 4.02
CA SER A 66 -7.18 -14.64 4.62
C SER A 66 -8.03 -14.53 5.87
N THR A 67 -7.85 -13.47 6.67
CA THR A 67 -8.64 -13.24 7.89
C THR A 67 -10.10 -12.89 7.60
N GLY A 68 -10.41 -12.36 6.41
CA GLY A 68 -11.77 -12.06 5.99
C GLY A 68 -12.66 -13.32 5.92
N ALA A 69 -12.11 -14.44 5.45
CA ALA A 69 -12.82 -15.72 5.46
C ALA A 69 -13.12 -16.21 6.87
N LEU A 70 -12.14 -16.05 7.79
CA LEU A 70 -12.30 -16.37 9.19
C LEU A 70 -13.36 -15.47 9.87
N ALA A 71 -13.35 -14.18 9.58
CA ALA A 71 -14.33 -13.23 10.10
C ALA A 71 -15.77 -13.67 9.76
N ARG A 72 -16.02 -14.02 8.52
CA ARG A 72 -17.34 -14.50 8.06
C ARG A 72 -17.83 -15.74 8.80
N LEU A 73 -16.94 -16.64 9.16
CA LEU A 73 -17.30 -17.81 9.98
C LEU A 73 -17.76 -17.44 11.40
N LEU A 74 -17.33 -16.29 11.88
CA LEU A 74 -17.73 -15.75 13.18
C LEU A 74 -18.93 -14.79 13.10
N GLY A 75 -19.48 -14.56 11.91
CA GLY A 75 -20.60 -13.63 11.70
C GLY A 75 -20.19 -12.17 11.54
N GLU A 76 -18.88 -11.92 11.38
CA GLU A 76 -18.34 -10.60 11.08
C GLU A 76 -18.21 -10.40 9.57
N GLU A 77 -18.37 -9.17 9.09
CA GLU A 77 -18.12 -8.86 7.68
C GLU A 77 -16.63 -8.93 7.38
N GLU A 78 -15.82 -8.33 8.23
CA GLU A 78 -14.37 -8.23 8.11
C GLU A 78 -13.74 -7.94 9.46
N PHE A 79 -12.51 -8.42 9.67
CA PHE A 79 -11.69 -7.88 10.75
C PHE A 79 -11.05 -6.56 10.29
N THR A 80 -11.12 -5.55 11.12
CA THR A 80 -10.59 -4.22 10.79
C THR A 80 -9.14 -4.03 11.19
N VAL A 81 -8.62 -4.89 12.05
CA VAL A 81 -7.25 -4.84 12.58
C VAL A 81 -6.66 -6.23 12.65
N LEU A 82 -5.40 -6.34 12.24
CA LEU A 82 -4.56 -7.51 12.38
C LEU A 82 -3.27 -7.08 13.10
N PHE A 83 -2.95 -7.75 14.20
CA PHE A 83 -1.74 -7.50 14.98
C PHE A 83 -0.88 -8.75 15.04
N HIS A 84 0.40 -8.64 14.66
CA HIS A 84 1.39 -9.69 14.81
C HIS A 84 2.54 -9.21 15.68
N GLN A 85 2.77 -9.87 16.79
CA GLN A 85 3.87 -9.56 17.69
C GLN A 85 5.07 -10.45 17.41
N GLY A 86 6.22 -9.84 17.14
CA GLY A 86 7.51 -10.49 17.09
C GLY A 86 8.36 -10.24 18.34
N ASN A 87 9.52 -10.86 18.41
CA ASN A 87 10.43 -10.66 19.56
C ASN A 87 11.05 -9.27 19.59
N LYS A 88 11.34 -8.69 18.42
CA LYS A 88 11.96 -7.37 18.28
C LYS A 88 11.05 -6.37 17.61
N GLU A 89 10.34 -6.79 16.61
CA GLU A 89 9.44 -5.96 15.82
C GLU A 89 8.08 -6.60 15.70
N SER A 90 7.07 -5.76 15.66
CA SER A 90 5.68 -6.12 15.49
C SER A 90 5.08 -5.38 14.32
N ILE A 91 4.02 -5.90 13.76
CA ILE A 91 3.23 -5.22 12.74
C ILE A 91 1.79 -5.03 13.19
N HIS A 92 1.23 -3.90 12.83
CA HIS A 92 -0.18 -3.57 12.99
C HIS A 92 -0.74 -3.23 11.61
N VAL A 93 -1.74 -3.97 11.17
CA VAL A 93 -2.42 -3.73 9.90
C VAL A 93 -3.85 -3.33 10.20
N SER A 94 -4.30 -2.25 9.62
CA SER A 94 -5.68 -1.77 9.77
C SER A 94 -6.29 -1.38 8.43
N THR A 95 -7.61 -1.50 8.32
CA THR A 95 -8.35 -1.00 7.17
C THR A 95 -8.28 0.52 7.11
N VAL A 96 -8.06 1.05 5.92
CA VAL A 96 -8.26 2.47 5.62
C VAL A 96 -9.64 2.65 5.00
N ASP A 97 -9.94 1.87 3.97
CA ASP A 97 -11.24 1.79 3.32
C ASP A 97 -11.38 0.42 2.60
N ASP A 98 -12.38 0.29 1.74
CA ASP A 98 -12.63 -0.95 0.99
C ASP A 98 -11.50 -1.32 0.02
N HIS A 99 -10.56 -0.40 -0.26
CA HIS A 99 -9.51 -0.58 -1.25
C HIS A 99 -8.10 -0.56 -0.70
N ALA A 100 -7.89 -0.10 0.54
CA ALA A 100 -6.55 0.10 1.10
C ALA A 100 -6.45 -0.31 2.56
N ILE A 101 -5.24 -0.73 2.94
CA ILE A 101 -4.83 -1.06 4.31
C ILE A 101 -3.59 -0.25 4.68
N LEU A 102 -3.46 0.05 5.96
CA LEU A 102 -2.30 0.70 6.56
C LEU A 102 -1.52 -0.31 7.39
N LEU A 103 -0.26 -0.54 7.05
CA LEU A 103 0.66 -1.37 7.83
C LEU A 103 1.65 -0.48 8.57
N ALA A 104 1.78 -0.68 9.86
CA ALA A 104 2.79 -0.04 10.70
C ALA A 104 3.75 -1.08 11.27
N ILE A 105 5.04 -0.78 11.22
CA ILE A 105 6.11 -1.58 11.86
C ILE A 105 6.59 -0.83 13.08
N PHE A 106 6.70 -1.51 14.21
CA PHE A 106 7.13 -0.91 15.46
C PHE A 106 7.86 -1.90 16.34
N GLY A 107 8.72 -1.39 17.19
CA GLY A 107 9.50 -2.17 18.17
C GLY A 107 9.18 -1.78 19.61
N GLY A 108 10.11 -2.05 20.51
CA GLY A 108 9.95 -1.84 21.95
C GLY A 108 9.90 -0.37 22.42
N GLN A 109 10.13 0.60 21.52
CA GLN A 109 10.07 2.03 21.85
C GLN A 109 8.65 2.58 21.95
N THR A 110 7.65 1.82 21.55
CA THR A 110 6.23 2.17 21.67
C THR A 110 5.39 0.96 22.03
N THR A 111 4.09 1.12 22.14
CA THR A 111 3.13 0.08 22.47
C THR A 111 2.11 -0.14 21.37
N VAL A 112 1.50 -1.31 21.31
CA VAL A 112 0.41 -1.59 20.36
C VAL A 112 -0.77 -0.63 20.55
N GLY A 113 -1.04 -0.20 21.78
CA GLY A 113 -2.11 0.75 22.09
C GLY A 113 -1.87 2.12 21.47
N MET A 114 -0.64 2.62 21.54
CA MET A 114 -0.24 3.89 20.89
C MET A 114 -0.32 3.79 19.37
N VAL A 115 0.22 2.72 18.80
CA VAL A 115 0.16 2.49 17.35
C VAL A 115 -1.28 2.40 16.86
N ARG A 116 -2.12 1.65 17.57
CA ARG A 116 -3.54 1.50 17.23
C ARG A 116 -4.30 2.82 17.27
N LEU A 117 -4.07 3.62 18.30
CA LEU A 117 -4.72 4.92 18.48
C LEU A 117 -4.44 5.84 17.28
N PHE A 118 -3.17 6.05 16.97
CA PHE A 118 -2.76 6.95 15.89
C PHE A 118 -2.96 6.36 14.49
N ALA A 119 -2.93 5.02 14.34
CA ALA A 119 -3.29 4.37 13.09
C ALA A 119 -4.76 4.62 12.71
N LYS A 120 -5.65 4.67 13.69
CA LYS A 120 -7.06 4.99 13.45
C LYS A 120 -7.24 6.42 12.91
N GLU A 121 -6.54 7.39 13.49
CA GLU A 121 -6.55 8.78 13.04
C GLU A 121 -5.95 8.91 11.63
N ALA A 122 -4.79 8.30 11.40
CA ALA A 122 -4.14 8.28 10.09
C ALA A 122 -5.02 7.62 9.02
N ALA A 123 -5.63 6.48 9.32
CA ALA A 123 -6.54 5.79 8.40
C ALA A 123 -7.74 6.66 8.01
N THR A 124 -8.32 7.40 8.95
CA THR A 124 -9.41 8.34 8.67
C THR A 124 -8.96 9.47 7.72
N ALA A 125 -7.81 10.07 8.00
CA ALA A 125 -7.27 11.15 7.17
C ALA A 125 -6.90 10.67 5.76
N ILE A 126 -6.26 9.50 5.65
CA ILE A 126 -5.91 8.90 4.36
C ILE A 126 -7.16 8.50 3.59
N GLY A 127 -8.14 7.92 4.24
CA GLY A 127 -9.43 7.56 3.63
C GLY A 127 -10.09 8.75 2.97
N GLN A 128 -10.08 9.92 3.60
CA GLN A 128 -10.61 11.16 3.03
C GLN A 128 -9.82 11.60 1.78
N ILE A 129 -8.50 11.51 1.82
CA ILE A 129 -7.65 11.84 0.65
C ILE A 129 -7.95 10.89 -0.52
N LEU A 130 -8.13 9.59 -0.25
CA LEU A 130 -8.45 8.61 -1.29
C LEU A 130 -9.83 8.84 -1.91
N ILE A 131 -10.82 9.26 -1.13
CA ILE A 131 -12.14 9.63 -1.64
C ILE A 131 -12.03 10.82 -2.59
N GLU A 132 -11.31 11.87 -2.19
CA GLU A 132 -11.07 13.05 -3.00
C GLU A 132 -10.30 12.74 -4.28
N SER A 133 -9.28 11.86 -4.19
CA SER A 133 -8.46 11.44 -5.33
C SER A 133 -9.29 10.70 -6.38
N ARG A 134 -10.19 9.82 -5.96
CA ARG A 134 -11.08 9.09 -6.88
C ARG A 134 -12.10 9.99 -7.58
N ALA A 135 -12.49 11.08 -6.95
CA ALA A 135 -13.42 12.04 -7.52
C ALA A 135 -12.77 12.96 -8.59
N LYS A 136 -11.42 13.02 -8.65
CA LYS A 136 -10.70 13.82 -9.63
C LYS A 136 -10.80 13.18 -11.02
N PRO A 137 -11.08 13.96 -12.10
CA PRO A 137 -11.03 13.43 -13.45
C PRO A 137 -9.60 12.97 -13.77
N ARG A 138 -9.47 11.78 -14.40
CA ARG A 138 -8.18 11.32 -14.92
C ARG A 138 -7.68 12.34 -15.94
N SER A 139 -6.53 12.96 -15.66
CA SER A 139 -5.91 13.84 -16.62
C SER A 139 -5.45 13.01 -17.83
N MET A 140 -5.73 13.48 -19.04
CA MET A 140 -5.36 12.83 -20.29
C MET A 140 -3.83 12.66 -20.46
N GLY A 141 -3.03 13.22 -19.57
CA GLY A 141 -1.58 13.06 -19.54
C GLY A 141 -1.07 11.69 -19.11
N ASP A 142 -1.88 10.92 -18.38
CA ASP A 142 -1.48 9.60 -17.87
C ASP A 142 -1.68 8.46 -18.89
N LEU A 143 -2.30 8.76 -20.02
CA LEU A 143 -2.54 7.79 -21.11
C LEU A 143 -1.49 7.84 -22.22
N SER A 144 -0.50 8.71 -22.14
CA SER A 144 0.46 8.96 -23.21
C SER A 144 1.91 8.56 -22.88
N THR A 145 2.10 7.43 -22.22
CA THR A 145 3.39 6.74 -22.36
C THR A 145 3.18 5.60 -23.36
N PRO A 146 3.45 5.81 -24.66
CA PRO A 146 3.49 4.69 -25.57
C PRO A 146 4.64 3.79 -25.13
N LEU A 147 4.33 2.53 -24.83
CA LEU A 147 5.32 1.48 -24.81
C LEU A 147 6.11 1.62 -26.12
N LYS A 148 7.37 2.05 -26.04
CA LYS A 148 8.28 1.92 -27.16
C LYS A 148 8.40 0.44 -27.44
N ALA A 149 7.66 -0.03 -28.45
CA ALA A 149 7.98 -1.27 -29.10
C ALA A 149 9.38 -1.07 -29.69
N GLU A 150 10.39 -1.69 -29.10
CA GLU A 150 11.66 -1.90 -29.77
C GLU A 150 11.36 -2.77 -30.99
N GLU A 151 11.30 -2.13 -32.15
CA GLU A 151 11.44 -2.83 -33.41
C GLU A 151 12.80 -3.49 -33.43
N SER A 152 12.86 -4.75 -33.09
CA SER A 152 13.99 -5.61 -33.45
C SER A 152 13.94 -5.79 -34.95
N ARG A 153 14.66 -4.95 -35.68
CA ARG A 153 14.98 -5.18 -37.09
C ARG A 153 15.90 -6.39 -37.14
N THR A 154 15.31 -7.55 -37.32
CA THR A 154 16.04 -8.71 -37.80
C THR A 154 16.33 -8.49 -39.28
N THR A 155 17.53 -8.09 -39.59
CA THR A 155 18.07 -8.09 -40.93
C THR A 155 18.31 -9.56 -41.32
N PHE A 156 17.40 -10.13 -42.13
CA PHE A 156 17.66 -11.37 -42.81
C PHE A 156 18.62 -11.05 -43.97
N GLY A 157 19.84 -11.61 -43.90
CA GLY A 157 20.80 -11.55 -44.99
C GLY A 157 20.29 -12.35 -46.16
N GLU A 158 20.34 -11.75 -47.36
CA GLU A 158 20.10 -12.43 -48.62
C GLU A 158 21.14 -13.50 -48.88
N PRO A 159 20.78 -14.66 -49.46
CA PRO A 159 21.74 -15.64 -49.89
C PRO A 159 22.38 -15.20 -51.20
N GLN A 160 23.69 -15.05 -51.22
CA GLN A 160 24.45 -14.94 -52.45
C GLN A 160 24.38 -16.26 -53.24
N LYS A 161 23.94 -16.16 -54.49
CA LYS A 161 24.06 -17.21 -55.50
C LYS A 161 25.44 -17.18 -56.14
N PRO A 162 25.96 -18.35 -56.54
CA PRO A 162 27.28 -18.50 -57.14
C PRO A 162 27.37 -17.90 -58.53
#